data_e5b102553cb71d335d91633c25cf47d7
#
_entry.id   e5b102553cb71d335d91633c25cf47d7
#
_cell.length_a   1.000
_cell.length_b   1.000
_cell.length_c   1.000
_cell.angle_alpha   90.00
_cell.angle_beta   90.00
_cell.angle_gamma   90.00
#
_symmetry.space_group_name_H-M   'P 1'
#
loop_
_entity.id
_entity.type
_entity.pdbx_description
1 polymer ?
#
loop_
_entity_poly.entity_id
_entity_poly.type
_entity_poly.pdbx_seq_one_letter_code
_entity_poly.pdbx_strand_id
1 'polypeptide(L)'
;STRMGGYVNILSVYGQSMPEVPMNEVVFRYLHLKGINGRKMWSTWDTMHDLLARGAIDVDKVLTHRMSIGAFEDAVQLALTGDCGKVVLDF
;
A
#
# COMPACT_ATOMS: atom_id res chain seq x y z
N SER A 1 -13.71 -2.87 -10.78
CA SER A 1 -12.63 -2.77 -11.79
C SER A 1 -11.89 -4.08 -12.04
N THR A 2 -12.11 -5.10 -11.22
CA THR A 2 -11.48 -6.41 -11.40
C THR A 2 -12.21 -7.21 -12.47
N ARG A 3 -11.47 -7.81 -13.40
CA ARG A 3 -12.05 -8.66 -14.43
C ARG A 3 -12.64 -9.94 -13.82
N MET A 4 -13.55 -10.58 -14.55
CA MET A 4 -14.11 -11.88 -14.17
C MET A 4 -12.98 -12.91 -14.01
N GLY A 5 -13.00 -13.69 -12.94
CA GLY A 5 -11.93 -14.63 -12.59
C GLY A 5 -10.64 -14.00 -12.07
N GLY A 6 -10.64 -12.68 -11.84
CA GLY A 6 -9.48 -11.95 -11.38
C GLY A 6 -9.17 -12.11 -9.89
N TYR A 7 -8.04 -11.55 -9.49
CA TYR A 7 -7.56 -11.57 -8.10
C TYR A 7 -7.68 -10.20 -7.47
N VAL A 8 -8.19 -10.16 -6.25
CA VAL A 8 -8.21 -8.98 -5.39
C VAL A 8 -7.29 -9.23 -4.20
N ASN A 9 -6.20 -8.51 -4.15
CA ASN A 9 -5.26 -8.59 -3.04
C ASN A 9 -5.64 -7.58 -1.96
N ILE A 10 -5.87 -8.09 -0.77
CA ILE A 10 -6.25 -7.28 0.39
C ILE A 10 -5.03 -7.15 1.29
N LEU A 11 -4.41 -5.98 1.24
CA LEU A 11 -3.24 -5.64 2.01
C LEU A 11 -3.64 -4.67 3.11
N SER A 12 -3.25 -4.92 4.32
CA SER A 12 -3.48 -4.07 5.47
C SER A 12 -4.42 -4.69 6.50
N VAL A 13 -4.44 -4.08 7.66
CA VAL A 13 -5.32 -4.44 8.77
C VAL A 13 -6.30 -3.29 8.98
N TYR A 14 -7.57 -3.63 9.10
CA TYR A 14 -8.62 -2.63 9.31
C TYR A 14 -8.74 -2.31 10.80
N GLY A 15 -8.89 -1.03 11.10
CA GLY A 15 -8.89 -0.52 12.46
C GLY A 15 -10.24 -0.69 13.17
N GLN A 16 -10.99 0.38 13.28
CA GLN A 16 -12.21 0.42 14.10
C GLN A 16 -13.44 -0.25 13.49
N SER A 17 -13.50 -0.32 12.17
CA SER A 17 -14.64 -0.93 11.49
C SER A 17 -14.16 -1.86 10.38
N MET A 18 -14.84 -3.00 10.27
CA MET A 18 -14.59 -3.93 9.17
C MET A 18 -15.30 -3.42 7.91
N PRO A 19 -14.65 -3.45 6.75
CA PRO A 19 -15.30 -3.07 5.50
C PRO A 19 -16.36 -4.10 5.10
N GLU A 20 -17.42 -3.61 4.48
CA GLU A 20 -18.42 -4.47 3.86
C GLU A 20 -17.88 -4.98 2.52
N VAL A 21 -17.96 -6.28 2.32
CA VAL A 21 -17.57 -6.92 1.07
C VAL A 21 -18.81 -7.39 0.33
N PRO A 22 -19.03 -6.97 -0.92
CA PRO A 22 -20.17 -7.42 -1.72
C PRO A 22 -19.97 -8.87 -2.18
N MET A 23 -20.29 -9.82 -1.31
CA MET A 23 -20.00 -11.23 -1.53
C MET A 23 -20.65 -11.79 -2.79
N ASN A 24 -21.84 -11.30 -3.18
CA ASN A 24 -22.49 -11.73 -4.41
C ASN A 24 -21.66 -11.38 -5.65
N GLU A 25 -21.04 -10.20 -5.65
CA GLU A 25 -20.13 -9.80 -6.74
C GLU A 25 -18.92 -10.73 -6.83
N VAL A 26 -18.39 -11.14 -5.68
CA VAL A 26 -17.27 -12.09 -5.63
C VAL A 26 -17.67 -13.42 -6.25
N VAL A 27 -18.87 -13.92 -5.91
CA VAL A 27 -19.38 -15.22 -6.42
C VAL A 27 -19.68 -15.14 -7.91
N PHE A 28 -20.49 -14.17 -8.35
CA PHE A 28 -20.93 -14.07 -9.75
C PHE A 28 -19.79 -13.71 -10.71
N ARG A 29 -18.75 -13.08 -10.22
CA ARG A 29 -17.59 -12.70 -11.04
C ARG A 29 -16.41 -13.66 -10.90
N TYR A 30 -16.58 -14.74 -10.17
CA TYR A 30 -15.53 -15.76 -9.95
C TYR A 30 -14.23 -15.15 -9.38
N LEU A 31 -14.35 -14.20 -8.47
CA LEU A 31 -13.18 -13.49 -7.94
C LEU A 31 -12.44 -14.31 -6.88
N HIS A 32 -11.13 -14.13 -6.87
CA HIS A 32 -10.26 -14.67 -5.83
C HIS A 32 -9.90 -13.54 -4.87
N LEU A 33 -10.17 -13.74 -3.58
CA LEU A 33 -9.74 -12.81 -2.54
C LEU A 33 -8.51 -13.37 -1.84
N LYS A 34 -7.45 -12.58 -1.76
CA LYS A 34 -6.21 -12.99 -1.10
C LYS A 34 -5.78 -11.96 -0.08
N GLY A 35 -5.79 -12.36 1.19
CA GLY A 35 -5.22 -11.55 2.26
C GLY A 35 -3.71 -11.60 2.22
N ILE A 36 -3.08 -10.44 2.46
CA ILE A 36 -1.63 -10.32 2.50
C ILE A 36 -1.24 -9.60 3.78
N ASN A 37 -0.38 -10.23 4.56
CA ASN A 37 0.17 -9.64 5.77
C ASN A 37 1.69 -9.87 5.83
N GLY A 38 2.41 -8.83 6.25
CA GLY A 38 3.85 -8.88 6.38
C GLY A 38 4.59 -9.01 5.05
N ARG A 39 5.71 -9.68 5.11
CA ARG A 39 6.60 -9.90 3.95
C ARG A 39 7.37 -11.21 4.11
N LYS A 40 7.83 -11.73 3.00
CA LYS A 40 8.83 -12.80 3.04
C LYS A 40 10.21 -12.15 3.23
N MET A 41 10.84 -12.43 4.36
CA MET A 41 12.17 -11.87 4.65
C MET A 41 13.16 -12.24 3.56
N TRP A 42 14.02 -11.30 3.25
CA TRP A 42 15.08 -11.36 2.24
C TRP A 42 14.57 -11.44 0.80
N SER A 43 13.76 -12.43 0.43
CA SER A 43 13.33 -12.62 -0.95
C SER A 43 12.56 -11.43 -1.52
N THR A 44 11.63 -10.83 -0.75
CA THR A 44 10.90 -9.64 -1.20
C THR A 44 11.78 -8.38 -1.19
N TRP A 45 12.75 -8.34 -0.31
CA TRP A 45 13.72 -7.24 -0.26
C TRP A 45 14.64 -7.29 -1.48
N ASP A 46 15.16 -8.47 -1.80
CA ASP A 46 16.00 -8.65 -2.98
C ASP A 46 15.23 -8.31 -4.27
N THR A 47 13.97 -8.75 -4.37
CA THR A 47 13.10 -8.41 -5.49
C THR A 47 12.86 -6.91 -5.58
N MET A 48 12.59 -6.24 -4.47
CA MET A 48 12.40 -4.79 -4.41
C MET A 48 13.66 -4.05 -4.87
N HIS A 49 14.81 -4.46 -4.34
CA HIS A 49 16.10 -3.86 -4.71
C HIS A 49 16.37 -3.99 -6.21
N ASP A 50 16.14 -5.15 -6.77
CA ASP A 50 16.32 -5.42 -8.19
C ASP A 50 15.37 -4.58 -9.07
N LEU A 51 14.11 -4.48 -8.68
CA LEU A 51 13.13 -3.66 -9.39
C LEU A 51 13.47 -2.16 -9.35
N LEU A 52 13.97 -1.67 -8.22
CA LEU A 52 14.43 -0.29 -8.09
C LEU A 52 15.68 -0.04 -8.95
N ALA A 53 16.63 -0.96 -8.93
CA ALA A 53 17.88 -0.85 -9.71
C ALA A 53 17.60 -0.81 -11.22
N ARG A 54 16.59 -1.54 -11.69
CA ARG A 54 16.18 -1.55 -13.11
C ARG A 54 15.26 -0.39 -13.51
N GLY A 55 14.86 0.46 -12.57
CA GLY A 55 13.91 1.52 -12.81
C GLY A 55 12.48 1.05 -13.10
N ALA A 56 12.14 -0.20 -12.75
CA ALA A 56 10.81 -0.75 -12.95
C ALA A 56 9.77 -0.18 -11.96
N ILE A 57 10.23 0.35 -10.83
CA ILE A 57 9.40 1.02 -9.83
C ILE A 57 9.85 2.47 -9.72
N ASP A 58 8.90 3.37 -9.87
CA ASP A 58 9.10 4.80 -9.69
C ASP A 58 8.62 5.21 -8.29
N VAL A 59 9.56 5.34 -7.37
CA VAL A 59 9.25 5.70 -5.98
C VAL A 59 8.78 7.15 -5.83
N ASP A 60 9.09 8.02 -6.78
CA ASP A 60 8.67 9.43 -6.72
C ASP A 60 7.15 9.58 -6.79
N LYS A 61 6.46 8.62 -7.39
CA LYS A 61 5.00 8.58 -7.41
C LYS A 61 4.38 8.27 -6.05
N VAL A 62 5.11 7.60 -5.18
CA VAL A 62 4.66 7.23 -3.83
C VAL A 62 5.11 8.26 -2.80
N LEU A 63 6.27 8.87 -3.02
CA LEU A 63 6.89 9.87 -2.16
C LEU A 63 6.25 11.22 -2.42
N THR A 64 5.17 11.52 -1.69
CA THR A 64 4.36 12.72 -1.94
C THR A 64 4.83 13.94 -1.18
N HIS A 65 5.48 13.75 -0.04
CA HIS A 65 5.89 14.85 0.84
C HIS A 65 7.29 14.61 1.40
N ARG A 66 8.11 15.66 1.35
CA ARG A 66 9.39 15.73 2.04
C ARG A 66 9.36 16.93 2.98
N MET A 67 9.65 16.69 4.23
CA MET A 67 9.61 17.72 5.29
C MET A 67 10.89 17.64 6.12
N SER A 68 11.26 18.74 6.75
CA SER A 68 12.37 18.71 7.70
C SER A 68 11.98 18.01 8.99
N ILE A 69 12.95 17.47 9.70
CA ILE A 69 12.70 16.84 11.01
C ILE A 69 12.06 17.81 12.01
N GLY A 70 12.32 19.10 11.88
CA GLY A 70 11.68 20.14 12.71
C GLY A 70 10.16 20.24 12.51
N ALA A 71 9.63 19.75 11.38
CA ALA A 71 8.21 19.70 11.09
C ALA A 71 7.58 18.33 11.42
N PHE A 72 8.17 17.58 12.31
CA PHE A 72 7.75 16.21 12.66
C PHE A 72 6.27 16.11 13.04
N GLU A 73 5.78 17.03 13.88
CA GLU A 73 4.37 17.02 14.30
C GLU A 73 3.43 17.23 13.12
N ASP A 74 3.74 18.16 12.23
CA ASP A 74 2.95 18.41 11.02
C ASP A 74 2.96 17.20 10.10
N ALA A 75 4.09 16.53 9.97
CA ALA A 75 4.22 15.31 9.17
C ALA A 75 3.35 14.17 9.71
N VAL A 76 3.32 13.99 11.03
CA VAL A 76 2.46 12.99 11.67
C VAL A 76 0.98 13.31 11.46
N GLN A 77 0.58 14.57 11.63
CA GLN A 77 -0.80 14.99 11.38
C GLN A 77 -1.21 14.77 9.92
N LEU A 78 -0.34 15.12 8.99
CA LEU A 78 -0.57 14.86 7.56
C LEU A 78 -0.76 13.36 7.27
N ALA A 79 0.08 12.51 7.84
CA ALA A 79 -0.03 11.07 7.69
C ALA A 79 -1.35 10.51 8.24
N LEU A 80 -1.83 11.06 9.36
CA LEU A 80 -3.10 10.66 9.97
C LEU A 80 -4.32 11.07 9.13
N THR A 81 -4.23 12.13 8.36
CA THR A 81 -5.33 12.54 7.46
C THR A 81 -5.53 11.57 6.29
N GLY A 82 -4.52 10.80 5.94
CA GLY A 82 -4.53 9.93 4.76
C GLY A 82 -4.39 10.67 3.42
N ASP A 83 -4.19 11.98 3.46
CA ASP A 83 -4.12 12.84 2.26
C ASP A 83 -2.69 12.93 1.71
N CYS A 84 -1.97 11.83 1.79
CA CYS A 84 -0.58 11.68 1.34
C CYS A 84 -0.29 10.23 0.96
N GLY A 85 0.76 10.05 0.17
CA GLY A 85 1.39 8.75 -0.01
C GLY A 85 2.43 8.52 1.10
N LYS A 86 3.71 8.55 0.73
CA LYS A 86 4.80 8.45 1.71
C LYS A 86 5.29 9.85 2.10
N VAL A 87 5.37 10.10 3.39
CA VAL A 87 6.00 11.29 3.96
C VAL A 87 7.39 10.92 4.45
N VAL A 88 8.40 11.66 4.02
CA VAL A 88 9.80 11.47 4.40
C VAL A 88 10.29 12.69 5.18
N LEU A 89 11.02 12.45 6.25
CA LEU A 89 11.65 13.50 7.06
C LEU A 89 13.15 13.54 6.74
N ASP A 90 13.63 14.71 6.40
CA ASP A 90 15.06 14.98 6.21
C ASP A 90 15.64 15.54 7.51
N PHE A 91 16.76 14.99 7.91
CA PHE A 91 17.52 15.44 9.07
C PHE A 91 18.41 16.64 8.76
#